data_c804e8e3ae5b85a8a3710d6e90b5bd64
#
_entry.id   c804e8e3ae5b85a8a3710d6e90b5bd64
#
_cell.length_a   1.000
_cell.length_b   1.000
_cell.length_c   1.000
_cell.angle_alpha   90.00
_cell.angle_beta   90.00
_cell.angle_gamma   90.00
#
_symmetry.space_group_name_H-M   'P 1'
#
loop_
_entity.id
_entity.type
_entity.pdbx_description
1 polymer ?
#
loop_
_entity_poly.entity_id
_entity_poly.type
_entity_poly.pdbx_seq_one_letter_code
_entity_poly.pdbx_strand_id
1 'polypeptide(L)'
;MAWDEWDNAKADVAAQRQASMRLNQLPGGPGAGGQADLVVNQDDLGGVGHEAFTLHGQLHKQADIAGAGVNEAGSGSTMQAAAALKSSGFELGGELGTAVSVWTSQVKSVLQACAHISNHLDFSKKAHAQDDAAIAASLRNRDGSAVPASRIAEHFT
;
A
#
# COMPACT_ATOMS: atom_id res chain seq x y z
N MET A 1 -29.15 14.58 12.05
CA MET A 1 -28.83 15.14 10.74
C MET A 1 -27.35 14.98 10.36
N ALA A 2 -26.37 15.60 11.03
CA ALA A 2 -24.95 15.39 10.67
C ALA A 2 -24.41 13.97 10.95
N TRP A 3 -24.96 13.28 11.93
CA TRP A 3 -24.58 11.90 12.26
C TRP A 3 -25.11 10.87 11.26
N ASP A 4 -26.29 11.12 10.69
CA ASP A 4 -26.89 10.23 9.68
C ASP A 4 -26.09 10.28 8.37
N GLU A 5 -25.58 11.47 7.98
CA GLU A 5 -24.70 11.63 6.81
C GLU A 5 -23.36 10.90 7.00
N TRP A 6 -22.82 10.95 8.23
CA TRP A 6 -21.58 10.25 8.57
C TRP A 6 -21.77 8.73 8.55
N ASP A 7 -22.87 8.22 9.07
CA ASP A 7 -23.17 6.79 9.05
C ASP A 7 -23.46 6.27 7.63
N ASN A 8 -24.13 7.08 6.80
CA ASN A 8 -24.29 6.79 5.38
C ASN A 8 -22.94 6.76 4.65
N ALA A 9 -22.06 7.73 4.88
CA ALA A 9 -20.73 7.76 4.27
C ALA A 9 -19.90 6.55 4.69
N LYS A 10 -19.98 6.11 5.95
CA LYS A 10 -19.31 4.88 6.40
C LYS A 10 -19.88 3.62 5.72
N ALA A 11 -21.19 3.56 5.55
CA ALA A 11 -21.86 2.45 4.88
C ALA A 11 -21.46 2.38 3.40
N ASP A 12 -21.38 3.51 2.71
CA ASP A 12 -20.95 3.60 1.32
C ASP A 12 -19.48 3.16 1.14
N VAL A 13 -18.60 3.59 2.03
CA VAL A 13 -17.18 3.15 2.04
C VAL A 13 -17.08 1.65 2.33
N ALA A 14 -17.88 1.11 3.22
CA ALA A 14 -17.90 -0.32 3.51
C ALA A 14 -18.43 -1.12 2.30
N ALA A 15 -19.45 -0.62 1.61
CA ALA A 15 -19.98 -1.23 0.40
C ALA A 15 -18.97 -1.18 -0.76
N GLN A 16 -18.26 -0.07 -0.93
CA GLN A 16 -17.18 0.04 -1.91
C GLN A 16 -16.01 -0.91 -1.61
N ARG A 17 -15.64 -1.11 -0.35
CA ARG A 17 -14.62 -2.08 0.06
C ARG A 17 -15.05 -3.52 -0.24
N GLN A 18 -16.32 -3.86 -0.03
CA GLN A 18 -16.85 -5.17 -0.41
C GLN A 18 -16.91 -5.36 -1.93
N ALA A 19 -17.22 -4.30 -2.68
CA ALA A 19 -17.20 -4.34 -4.15
C ALA A 19 -15.77 -4.50 -4.69
N SER A 20 -14.78 -3.80 -4.13
CA SER A 20 -13.38 -3.92 -4.55
C SER A 20 -12.76 -5.28 -4.19
N MET A 21 -13.17 -5.90 -3.07
CA MET A 21 -12.77 -7.29 -2.76
C MET A 21 -13.46 -8.32 -3.67
N ARG A 22 -14.63 -8.02 -4.22
CA ARG A 22 -15.31 -8.88 -5.21
C ARG A 22 -14.71 -8.79 -6.61
N LEU A 23 -13.99 -7.73 -6.95
CA LEU A 23 -13.31 -7.61 -8.24
C LEU A 23 -12.24 -8.71 -8.44
N ASN A 24 -11.74 -9.29 -7.36
CA ASN A 24 -10.79 -10.41 -7.41
C ASN A 24 -11.46 -11.79 -7.49
N GLN A 25 -12.80 -11.84 -7.47
CA GLN A 25 -13.58 -13.06 -7.69
C GLN A 25 -14.40 -12.88 -8.97
N LEU A 26 -13.79 -13.13 -10.12
CA LEU A 26 -14.55 -13.32 -11.36
C LEU A 26 -15.51 -14.48 -11.12
N PRO A 27 -16.86 -14.30 -11.31
CA PRO A 27 -17.77 -15.43 -11.25
C PRO A 27 -17.34 -16.39 -12.34
N GLY A 28 -16.89 -17.58 -11.95
CA GLY A 28 -16.60 -18.65 -12.88
C GLY A 28 -17.89 -18.92 -13.68
N GLY A 29 -17.85 -18.68 -15.01
CA GLY A 29 -18.92 -19.07 -15.90
C GLY A 29 -19.15 -20.58 -15.78
N PRO A 30 -20.37 -21.09 -16.07
CA PRO A 30 -20.65 -22.52 -16.01
C PRO A 30 -19.79 -23.25 -17.02
N GLY A 31 -18.69 -23.87 -16.56
CA GLY A 31 -17.74 -24.63 -17.38
C GLY A 31 -16.25 -24.38 -17.09
N ALA A 32 -15.89 -23.41 -16.30
CA ALA A 32 -14.50 -23.16 -15.96
C ALA A 32 -14.14 -23.80 -14.60
N GLY A 33 -13.86 -25.07 -14.60
CA GLY A 33 -13.14 -25.79 -13.55
C GLY A 33 -11.63 -25.46 -13.58
N GLY A 34 -11.27 -24.20 -13.90
CA GLY A 34 -9.91 -23.71 -13.84
C GLY A 34 -9.74 -22.86 -12.61
N GLN A 35 -8.76 -23.19 -11.76
CA GLN A 35 -8.23 -22.25 -10.77
C GLN A 35 -8.01 -20.93 -11.49
N ALA A 36 -8.62 -19.86 -10.97
CA ALA A 36 -8.36 -18.50 -11.46
C ALA A 36 -6.87 -18.22 -11.22
N ASP A 37 -6.10 -18.33 -12.30
CA ASP A 37 -4.67 -18.08 -12.24
C ASP A 37 -4.46 -16.57 -12.14
N LEU A 38 -3.90 -16.12 -11.03
CA LEU A 38 -3.55 -14.71 -10.86
C LEU A 38 -2.32 -14.42 -11.70
N VAL A 39 -2.55 -13.86 -12.87
CA VAL A 39 -1.44 -13.41 -13.73
C VAL A 39 -0.98 -12.03 -13.25
N VAL A 40 0.21 -11.96 -12.73
CA VAL A 40 0.84 -10.72 -12.27
C VAL A 40 2.05 -10.44 -13.14
N ASN A 41 2.04 -9.28 -13.81
CA ASN A 41 3.19 -8.84 -14.59
C ASN A 41 4.21 -8.11 -13.69
N GLN A 42 5.48 -8.35 -13.91
CA GLN A 42 6.56 -7.70 -13.16
C GLN A 42 6.53 -6.16 -13.27
N ASP A 43 6.13 -5.66 -14.43
CA ASP A 43 6.03 -4.21 -14.66
C ASP A 43 4.89 -3.59 -13.85
N ASP A 44 3.77 -4.28 -13.71
CA ASP A 44 2.63 -3.83 -12.88
C ASP A 44 3.03 -3.79 -11.40
N LEU A 45 3.75 -4.79 -10.90
CA LEU A 45 4.30 -4.79 -9.54
C LEU A 45 5.26 -3.61 -9.33
N GLY A 46 6.13 -3.35 -10.30
CA GLY A 46 7.04 -2.21 -10.27
C GLY A 46 6.30 -0.89 -10.26
N GLY A 47 5.23 -0.76 -11.05
CA GLY A 47 4.36 0.42 -11.10
C GLY A 47 3.71 0.70 -9.74
N VAL A 48 3.05 -0.30 -9.15
CA VAL A 48 2.40 -0.17 -7.83
C VAL A 48 3.43 0.17 -6.73
N GLY A 49 4.61 -0.45 -6.75
CA GLY A 49 5.68 -0.14 -5.80
C GLY A 49 6.16 1.30 -5.91
N HIS A 50 6.30 1.82 -7.13
CA HIS A 50 6.68 3.22 -7.39
C HIS A 50 5.59 4.20 -6.93
N GLU A 51 4.32 3.91 -7.19
CA GLU A 51 3.20 4.74 -6.71
C GLU A 51 3.12 4.77 -5.19
N ALA A 52 3.35 3.64 -4.51
CA ALA A 52 3.43 3.59 -3.06
C ALA A 52 4.58 4.46 -2.51
N PHE A 53 5.73 4.46 -3.17
CA PHE A 53 6.86 5.33 -2.82
C PHE A 53 6.53 6.81 -3.03
N THR A 54 5.89 7.14 -4.14
CA THR A 54 5.46 8.51 -4.46
C THR A 54 4.45 9.01 -3.45
N LEU A 55 3.44 8.19 -3.13
CA LEU A 55 2.42 8.50 -2.12
C LEU A 55 3.04 8.72 -0.74
N HIS A 56 4.01 7.88 -0.34
CA HIS A 56 4.76 8.06 0.90
C HIS A 56 5.40 9.46 0.95
N GLY A 57 6.10 9.86 -0.11
CA GLY A 57 6.76 11.16 -0.18
C GLY A 57 5.80 12.35 -0.14
N GLN A 58 4.66 12.25 -0.82
CA GLN A 58 3.62 13.27 -0.81
C GLN A 58 2.94 13.38 0.55
N LEU A 59 2.55 12.25 1.13
CA LEU A 59 1.89 12.21 2.43
C LEU A 59 2.80 12.75 3.54
N HIS A 60 4.08 12.38 3.52
CA HIS A 60 5.06 12.90 4.48
C HIS A 60 5.15 14.43 4.46
N LYS A 61 5.06 15.04 3.28
CA LYS A 61 5.15 16.51 3.13
C LYS A 61 3.85 17.24 3.48
N GLN A 62 2.70 16.65 3.14
CA GLN A 62 1.40 17.35 3.19
C GLN A 62 0.63 17.06 4.49
N ALA A 63 0.86 15.92 5.11
CA ALA A 63 0.12 15.48 6.29
C ALA A 63 0.81 15.80 7.62
N ASP A 64 2.00 16.38 7.60
CA ASP A 64 2.74 16.73 8.81
C ASP A 64 2.22 18.06 9.42
N ILE A 65 1.04 17.99 10.03
CA ILE A 65 0.45 19.13 10.75
C ILE A 65 1.15 19.39 12.11
N ALA A 66 1.86 18.41 12.62
CA ALA A 66 2.60 18.57 13.88
C ALA A 66 3.93 19.32 13.68
N GLY A 67 4.59 19.12 12.54
CA GLY A 67 5.84 19.79 12.19
C GLY A 67 5.66 21.09 11.41
N ALA A 68 4.49 21.36 10.85
CA ALA A 68 4.25 22.57 10.09
C ALA A 68 4.39 23.84 10.96
N GLY A 69 5.18 24.81 10.50
CA GLY A 69 5.40 26.08 11.22
C GLY A 69 6.14 25.92 12.54
N VAL A 70 7.15 25.05 12.58
CA VAL A 70 7.97 24.79 13.79
C VAL A 70 8.64 26.05 14.29
N ASN A 71 8.52 26.31 15.60
CA ASN A 71 9.25 27.36 16.32
C ASN A 71 10.62 26.89 16.80
N GLU A 72 11.40 27.77 17.45
CA GLU A 72 12.71 27.47 18.01
C GLU A 72 12.70 26.33 19.04
N ALA A 73 11.55 26.09 19.70
CA ALA A 73 11.36 25.02 20.68
C ALA A 73 10.95 23.68 20.00
N GLY A 74 10.89 23.60 18.66
CA GLY A 74 10.54 22.39 17.93
C GLY A 74 9.04 22.08 17.90
N SER A 75 8.18 23.05 18.24
CA SER A 75 6.73 22.86 18.30
C SER A 75 6.05 23.46 17.06
N GLY A 76 5.27 22.67 16.32
CA GLY A 76 4.52 23.14 15.16
C GLY A 76 3.40 24.12 15.52
N SER A 77 2.95 24.89 14.56
CA SER A 77 1.96 25.98 14.76
C SER A 77 0.66 25.49 15.41
N THR A 78 0.17 24.30 15.05
CA THR A 78 -1.04 23.70 15.63
C THR A 78 -0.84 23.36 17.12
N MET A 79 0.31 22.82 17.49
CA MET A 79 0.64 22.54 18.89
C MET A 79 0.86 23.82 19.70
N GLN A 80 1.41 24.85 19.10
CA GLN A 80 1.53 26.18 19.72
C GLN A 80 0.14 26.76 20.00
N ALA A 81 -0.79 26.66 19.06
CA ALA A 81 -2.18 27.09 19.25
C ALA A 81 -2.87 26.27 20.36
N ALA A 82 -2.67 24.96 20.39
CA ALA A 82 -3.19 24.09 21.44
C ALA A 82 -2.68 24.50 22.84
N ALA A 83 -1.38 24.77 22.94
CA ALA A 83 -0.76 25.24 24.18
C ALA A 83 -1.29 26.61 24.63
N ALA A 84 -1.45 27.56 23.70
CA ALA A 84 -2.00 28.88 23.98
C ALA A 84 -3.46 28.80 24.46
N LEU A 85 -4.29 27.99 23.82
CA LEU A 85 -5.67 27.77 24.25
C LEU A 85 -5.74 27.15 25.65
N LYS A 86 -4.90 26.15 25.91
CA LYS A 86 -4.82 25.51 27.24
C LYS A 86 -4.37 26.49 28.32
N SER A 87 -3.37 27.35 28.06
CA SER A 87 -2.89 28.34 28.99
C SER A 87 -3.93 29.44 29.31
N SER A 88 -4.84 29.68 28.34
CA SER A 88 -5.96 30.60 28.48
C SER A 88 -7.21 29.97 29.15
N GLY A 89 -7.09 28.72 29.62
CA GLY A 89 -8.15 28.01 30.32
C GLY A 89 -9.23 27.40 29.42
N PHE A 90 -8.99 27.27 28.11
CA PHE A 90 -9.92 26.63 27.21
C PHE A 90 -9.64 25.12 27.13
N GLU A 91 -10.66 24.31 27.38
CA GLU A 91 -10.60 22.85 27.27
C GLU A 91 -10.23 22.40 25.84
N LEU A 92 -10.68 23.14 24.82
CA LEU A 92 -10.37 22.93 23.41
C LEU A 92 -8.86 22.78 23.15
N GLY A 93 -8.00 23.43 23.95
CA GLY A 93 -6.55 23.31 23.81
C GLY A 93 -6.05 21.87 24.06
N GLY A 94 -6.62 21.20 25.05
CA GLY A 94 -6.33 19.79 25.33
C GLY A 94 -6.79 18.85 24.22
N GLU A 95 -8.01 19.05 23.75
CA GLU A 95 -8.61 18.26 22.67
C GLU A 95 -7.87 18.43 21.34
N LEU A 96 -7.46 19.66 21.02
CA LEU A 96 -6.66 19.93 19.83
C LEU A 96 -5.29 19.21 19.89
N GLY A 97 -4.63 19.23 21.03
CA GLY A 97 -3.37 18.49 21.22
C GLY A 97 -3.55 16.99 21.05
N THR A 98 -4.62 16.43 21.60
CA THR A 98 -4.98 15.02 21.43
C THR A 98 -5.26 14.67 19.95
N ALA A 99 -6.03 15.49 19.26
CA ALA A 99 -6.33 15.30 17.83
C ALA A 99 -5.06 15.29 16.97
N VAL A 100 -4.12 16.22 17.21
CA VAL A 100 -2.82 16.25 16.51
C VAL A 100 -2.02 14.98 16.78
N SER A 101 -2.00 14.52 18.02
CA SER A 101 -1.29 13.28 18.40
C SER A 101 -1.86 12.06 17.69
N VAL A 102 -3.18 11.92 17.68
CA VAL A 102 -3.87 10.81 16.97
C VAL A 102 -3.61 10.88 15.47
N TRP A 103 -3.76 12.07 14.87
CA TRP A 103 -3.47 12.28 13.46
C TRP A 103 -2.04 11.89 13.10
N THR A 104 -1.05 12.36 13.84
CA THR A 104 0.36 12.05 13.62
C THR A 104 0.63 10.54 13.69
N SER A 105 0.00 9.85 14.65
CA SER A 105 0.12 8.40 14.77
C SER A 105 -0.48 7.67 13.57
N GLN A 106 -1.64 8.10 13.10
CA GLN A 106 -2.30 7.53 11.91
C GLN A 106 -1.49 7.75 10.64
N VAL A 107 -1.01 8.97 10.42
CA VAL A 107 -0.13 9.30 9.28
C VAL A 107 1.12 8.43 9.30
N LYS A 108 1.76 8.28 10.46
CA LYS A 108 2.94 7.43 10.60
C LYS A 108 2.64 5.97 10.24
N SER A 109 1.49 5.43 10.63
CA SER A 109 1.07 4.08 10.27
C SER A 109 0.87 3.92 8.76
N VAL A 110 0.26 4.90 8.10
CA VAL A 110 0.07 4.88 6.64
C VAL A 110 1.42 5.00 5.91
N LEU A 111 2.32 5.86 6.38
CA LEU A 111 3.67 5.98 5.83
C LEU A 111 4.42 4.65 5.92
N GLN A 112 4.35 3.96 7.07
CA GLN A 112 4.94 2.63 7.22
C GLN A 112 4.33 1.63 6.24
N ALA A 113 3.01 1.63 6.06
CA ALA A 113 2.33 0.75 5.11
C ALA A 113 2.80 1.01 3.67
N CYS A 114 2.90 2.27 3.23
CA CYS A 114 3.44 2.62 1.92
C CYS A 114 4.87 2.14 1.73
N ALA A 115 5.73 2.32 2.73
CA ALA A 115 7.12 1.86 2.69
C ALA A 115 7.20 0.33 2.60
N HIS A 116 6.36 -0.40 3.36
CA HIS A 116 6.28 -1.85 3.28
C HIS A 116 5.82 -2.32 1.90
N ILE A 117 4.76 -1.75 1.34
CA ILE A 117 4.27 -2.09 -0.01
C ILE A 117 5.39 -1.89 -1.03
N SER A 118 6.04 -0.73 -1.05
CA SER A 118 7.12 -0.44 -1.98
C SER A 118 8.27 -1.46 -1.87
N ASN A 119 8.75 -1.72 -0.65
CA ASN A 119 9.86 -2.62 -0.40
C ASN A 119 9.53 -4.08 -0.78
N HIS A 120 8.32 -4.56 -0.42
CA HIS A 120 7.91 -5.93 -0.73
C HIS A 120 7.72 -6.16 -2.23
N LEU A 121 7.15 -5.19 -2.94
CA LEU A 121 6.97 -5.30 -4.38
C LEU A 121 8.31 -5.24 -5.12
N ASP A 122 9.24 -4.40 -4.68
CA ASP A 122 10.59 -4.35 -5.24
C ASP A 122 11.37 -5.66 -4.99
N PHE A 123 11.24 -6.23 -3.80
CA PHE A 123 11.79 -7.54 -3.48
C PHE A 123 11.18 -8.65 -4.35
N SER A 124 9.86 -8.70 -4.46
CA SER A 124 9.14 -9.70 -5.27
C SER A 124 9.54 -9.61 -6.74
N LYS A 125 9.62 -8.40 -7.29
CA LYS A 125 10.09 -8.18 -8.66
C LYS A 125 11.49 -8.74 -8.89
N LYS A 126 12.42 -8.50 -7.97
CA LYS A 126 13.79 -9.00 -8.06
C LYS A 126 13.85 -10.52 -7.92
N ALA A 127 13.08 -11.10 -7.00
CA ALA A 127 13.02 -12.55 -6.80
C ALA A 127 12.50 -13.25 -8.05
N HIS A 128 11.40 -12.79 -8.63
CA HIS A 128 10.85 -13.36 -9.87
C HIS A 128 11.83 -13.25 -11.04
N ALA A 129 12.52 -12.12 -11.20
CA ALA A 129 13.52 -11.98 -12.24
C ALA A 129 14.71 -12.96 -12.09
N GLN A 130 15.09 -13.27 -10.85
CA GLN A 130 16.13 -14.25 -10.56
C GLN A 130 15.66 -15.68 -10.84
N ASP A 131 14.42 -16.01 -10.44
CA ASP A 131 13.81 -17.31 -10.71
C ASP A 131 13.65 -17.55 -12.21
N ASP A 132 13.16 -16.56 -12.96
CA ASP A 132 13.03 -16.63 -14.42
C ASP A 132 14.40 -16.85 -15.08
N ALA A 133 15.44 -16.16 -14.62
CA ALA A 133 16.79 -16.34 -15.13
C ALA A 133 17.34 -17.75 -14.81
N ALA A 134 17.08 -18.27 -13.61
CA ALA A 134 17.49 -19.62 -13.20
C ALA A 134 16.74 -20.70 -14.01
N ILE A 135 15.43 -20.54 -14.21
CA ILE A 135 14.62 -21.42 -15.06
C ILE A 135 15.14 -21.39 -16.50
N ALA A 136 15.33 -20.20 -17.06
CA ALA A 136 15.87 -20.05 -18.41
C ALA A 136 17.24 -20.70 -18.56
N ALA A 137 18.10 -20.60 -17.56
CA ALA A 137 19.40 -21.28 -17.56
C ALA A 137 19.27 -22.81 -17.51
N SER A 138 18.33 -23.31 -16.70
CA SER A 138 18.09 -24.77 -16.57
C SER A 138 17.50 -25.38 -17.84
N LEU A 139 16.75 -24.58 -18.63
CA LEU A 139 16.15 -25.00 -19.90
C LEU A 139 17.08 -24.83 -21.11
N ARG A 140 18.35 -24.49 -20.90
CA ARG A 140 19.37 -24.43 -21.95
C ARG A 140 20.30 -25.64 -21.89
N ASN A 141 20.63 -26.17 -23.05
CA ASN A 141 21.68 -27.18 -23.18
C ASN A 141 23.05 -26.54 -22.93
N ARG A 142 24.06 -27.36 -22.71
CA ARG A 142 25.45 -26.91 -22.49
C ARG A 142 26.02 -26.10 -23.67
N ASP A 143 25.47 -26.22 -24.86
CA ASP A 143 25.81 -25.46 -26.07
C ASP A 143 25.04 -24.13 -26.18
N GLY A 144 24.15 -23.80 -25.18
CA GLY A 144 23.32 -22.60 -25.16
C GLY A 144 22.01 -22.70 -25.93
N SER A 145 21.74 -23.85 -26.61
CA SER A 145 20.47 -24.08 -27.30
C SER A 145 19.34 -24.37 -26.31
N ALA A 146 18.08 -24.08 -26.69
CA ALA A 146 16.92 -24.41 -25.85
C ALA A 146 16.70 -25.93 -25.79
N VAL A 147 16.33 -26.45 -24.61
CA VAL A 147 15.92 -27.85 -24.45
C VAL A 147 14.60 -28.05 -25.19
N PRO A 148 14.49 -29.01 -26.09
CA PRO A 148 13.24 -29.26 -26.86
C PRO A 148 12.12 -29.73 -25.91
N ALA A 149 10.88 -29.32 -26.23
CA ALA A 149 9.70 -29.61 -25.41
C ALA A 149 9.48 -31.14 -25.21
N SER A 150 9.86 -31.98 -26.17
CA SER A 150 9.82 -33.44 -26.05
C SER A 150 10.68 -33.96 -24.89
N ARG A 151 11.83 -33.34 -24.64
CA ARG A 151 12.74 -33.74 -23.55
C ARG A 151 12.27 -33.26 -22.19
N ILE A 152 11.54 -32.16 -22.16
CA ILE A 152 10.87 -31.66 -20.95
C ILE A 152 9.72 -32.58 -20.56
N ALA A 153 8.92 -33.05 -21.57
CA ALA A 153 7.78 -33.94 -21.36
C ALA A 153 8.19 -35.32 -20.76
N GLU A 154 9.40 -35.80 -21.01
CA GLU A 154 9.91 -37.07 -20.45
C GLU A 154 10.06 -37.01 -18.90
N HIS A 155 10.14 -35.84 -18.31
CA HIS A 155 10.24 -35.67 -16.84
C HIS A 155 8.89 -35.60 -16.12
N PHE A 156 7.77 -35.57 -16.86
CA PHE A 156 6.41 -35.49 -16.32
C PHE A 156 5.56 -36.75 -16.57
N THR A 157 6.15 -37.82 -17.06
CA THR A 157 5.54 -39.17 -17.16
C THR A 157 6.07 -40.06 -16.06
#